data_543a89bdfa78bc791340d5ada9da4170
#
_entry.id   543a89bdfa78bc791340d5ada9da4170
#
_cell.length_a   1.000
_cell.length_b   1.000
_cell.length_c   1.000
_cell.angle_alpha   90.00
_cell.angle_beta   90.00
_cell.angle_gamma   90.00
#
_symmetry.space_group_name_H-M   'P 1'
#
loop_
_entity.id
_entity.type
_entity.pdbx_description
1 polymer ?
#
loop_
_entity_poly.entity_id
_entity_poly.type
_entity_poly.pdbx_seq_one_letter_code
_entity_poly.pdbx_strand_id
1 'polypeptide(L)'
;LDAAKRAVVDARISEKAQDGVAAMLLKLYECFTKGDCDLAEINPLILKPTGEVHALDAKVTLDANAAFRHPEWDEYRETEELDEREKLAREKNLQYIGLDGSVGIIANGAGLAMSTLDVVNQVGGKAANFLDIGGGANAELMTAALEVINSDTKVKSIFINIFGGITRGDEVAKGIVEAMKRVKLRAPIVIRLDGTNATEGRAIIAAAGIAESQLISRSTMLEAARSAVEIAGKK
;
A
#
# COMPACT_ATOMS: atom_id res chain seq x y z
N LEU A 1 -30.67 -18.63 -11.22
CA LEU A 1 -30.83 -19.93 -10.56
C LEU A 1 -30.25 -21.06 -11.42
N ASP A 2 -30.59 -21.14 -12.71
CA ASP A 2 -30.16 -22.25 -13.60
C ASP A 2 -28.62 -22.29 -13.77
N ALA A 3 -27.96 -21.14 -13.85
CA ALA A 3 -26.50 -21.10 -13.90
C ALA A 3 -25.86 -21.61 -12.61
N ALA A 4 -26.41 -21.26 -11.44
CA ALA A 4 -25.92 -21.74 -10.15
C ALA A 4 -26.11 -23.26 -10.03
N LYS A 5 -27.27 -23.80 -10.44
CA LYS A 5 -27.52 -25.24 -10.46
C LYS A 5 -26.56 -25.99 -11.38
N ARG A 6 -26.29 -25.48 -12.59
CA ARG A 6 -25.29 -26.07 -13.48
C ARG A 6 -23.89 -26.07 -12.87
N ALA A 7 -23.46 -24.96 -12.30
CA ALA A 7 -22.14 -24.86 -11.67
C ALA A 7 -21.97 -25.90 -10.53
N VAL A 8 -23.01 -26.13 -9.73
CA VAL A 8 -23.01 -27.10 -8.62
C VAL A 8 -22.92 -28.53 -9.15
N VAL A 9 -23.64 -28.85 -10.23
CA VAL A 9 -23.58 -30.18 -10.86
C VAL A 9 -22.21 -30.43 -11.50
N ASP A 10 -21.68 -29.44 -12.23
CA ASP A 10 -20.36 -29.51 -12.87
C ASP A 10 -19.24 -29.66 -11.83
N ALA A 11 -19.37 -29.03 -10.66
CA ALA A 11 -18.48 -29.18 -9.52
C ALA A 11 -18.62 -30.53 -8.80
N ARG A 12 -19.52 -31.42 -9.24
CA ARG A 12 -19.77 -32.74 -8.64
C ARG A 12 -20.15 -32.70 -7.17
N ILE A 13 -20.86 -31.67 -6.78
CA ILE A 13 -21.41 -31.59 -5.42
C ILE A 13 -22.43 -32.71 -5.22
N SER A 14 -22.43 -33.32 -4.02
CA SER A 14 -23.40 -34.36 -3.65
C SER A 14 -24.83 -33.93 -3.90
N GLU A 15 -25.68 -34.78 -4.54
CA GLU A 15 -27.06 -34.46 -4.89
C GLU A 15 -27.87 -33.90 -3.71
N LYS A 16 -27.64 -34.41 -2.49
CA LYS A 16 -28.30 -33.96 -1.27
C LYS A 16 -27.99 -32.50 -0.90
N ALA A 17 -26.87 -31.95 -1.41
CA ALA A 17 -26.42 -30.59 -1.13
C ALA A 17 -26.67 -29.62 -2.30
N GLN A 18 -26.96 -30.09 -3.50
CA GLN A 18 -26.98 -29.27 -4.72
C GLN A 18 -27.92 -28.09 -4.64
N ASP A 19 -29.16 -28.28 -4.21
CA ASP A 19 -30.12 -27.16 -4.12
C ASP A 19 -29.72 -26.15 -3.05
N GLY A 20 -29.20 -26.60 -1.90
CA GLY A 20 -28.70 -25.73 -0.84
C GLY A 20 -27.46 -24.94 -1.24
N VAL A 21 -26.52 -25.58 -1.95
CA VAL A 21 -25.31 -24.90 -2.46
C VAL A 21 -25.68 -23.93 -3.57
N ALA A 22 -26.58 -24.26 -4.49
CA ALA A 22 -27.04 -23.36 -5.52
C ALA A 22 -27.71 -22.09 -4.92
N ALA A 23 -28.55 -22.27 -3.90
CA ALA A 23 -29.16 -21.17 -3.17
C ALA A 23 -28.11 -20.29 -2.46
N MET A 24 -27.08 -20.91 -1.85
CA MET A 24 -25.98 -20.19 -1.21
C MET A 24 -25.13 -19.39 -2.20
N LEU A 25 -24.83 -19.97 -3.36
CA LEU A 25 -24.11 -19.28 -4.45
C LEU A 25 -24.85 -18.02 -4.91
N LEU A 26 -26.18 -18.06 -5.01
CA LEU A 26 -26.96 -16.87 -5.38
C LEU A 26 -26.88 -15.79 -4.30
N LYS A 27 -26.96 -16.14 -3.03
CA LYS A 27 -26.81 -15.19 -1.92
C LYS A 27 -25.40 -14.59 -1.87
N LEU A 28 -24.37 -15.40 -2.11
CA LEU A 28 -23.00 -14.95 -2.16
C LEU A 28 -22.77 -13.99 -3.32
N TYR A 29 -23.32 -14.28 -4.50
CA TYR A 29 -23.28 -13.41 -5.66
C TYR A 29 -24.01 -12.09 -5.41
N GLU A 30 -25.16 -12.14 -4.76
CA GLU A 30 -25.92 -10.95 -4.39
C GLU A 30 -25.13 -10.08 -3.38
N CYS A 31 -24.52 -10.69 -2.37
CA CYS A 31 -23.63 -10.02 -1.42
C CYS A 31 -22.48 -9.34 -2.16
N PHE A 32 -21.79 -10.06 -3.04
CA PHE A 32 -20.66 -9.54 -3.80
C PHE A 32 -21.05 -8.32 -4.67
N THR A 33 -22.15 -8.46 -5.43
CA THR A 33 -22.54 -7.42 -6.42
C THR A 33 -23.26 -6.22 -5.81
N LYS A 34 -24.11 -6.42 -4.79
CA LYS A 34 -24.83 -5.32 -4.14
C LYS A 34 -24.04 -4.67 -3.03
N GLY A 35 -23.13 -5.42 -2.42
CA GLY A 35 -22.24 -4.94 -1.37
C GLY A 35 -20.94 -4.33 -1.90
N ASP A 36 -20.77 -4.16 -3.23
CA ASP A 36 -19.53 -3.66 -3.80
C ASP A 36 -18.29 -4.30 -3.16
N CYS A 37 -18.26 -5.64 -3.19
CA CYS A 37 -17.19 -6.39 -2.54
C CYS A 37 -16.01 -6.64 -3.49
N ASP A 38 -14.79 -6.55 -2.98
CA ASP A 38 -13.58 -7.07 -3.64
C ASP A 38 -13.46 -8.59 -3.46
N LEU A 39 -13.96 -9.10 -2.33
CA LEU A 39 -13.98 -10.51 -2.00
C LEU A 39 -15.25 -10.86 -1.25
N ALA A 40 -15.88 -11.99 -1.61
CA ALA A 40 -16.89 -12.66 -0.80
C ALA A 40 -16.63 -14.17 -0.86
N GLU A 41 -16.25 -14.75 0.27
CA GLU A 41 -15.85 -16.15 0.40
C GLU A 41 -16.64 -16.81 1.53
N ILE A 42 -17.05 -18.06 1.32
CA ILE A 42 -17.56 -18.95 2.36
C ILE A 42 -16.61 -20.15 2.45
N ASN A 43 -15.92 -20.28 3.58
CA ASN A 43 -14.94 -21.35 3.77
C ASN A 43 -14.77 -21.69 5.27
N PRO A 44 -15.30 -22.86 5.71
CA PRO A 44 -15.96 -23.88 4.90
C PRO A 44 -17.48 -23.70 4.73
N LEU A 45 -17.99 -24.20 3.63
CA LEU A 45 -19.39 -24.49 3.45
C LEU A 45 -19.64 -25.96 3.79
N ILE A 46 -20.56 -26.23 4.72
CA ILE A 46 -20.80 -27.60 5.22
C ILE A 46 -22.22 -28.09 4.95
N LEU A 47 -22.39 -29.43 4.86
CA LEU A 47 -23.67 -30.08 4.86
C LEU A 47 -23.91 -30.65 6.27
N LYS A 48 -24.93 -30.14 6.96
CA LYS A 48 -25.34 -30.67 8.27
C LYS A 48 -25.95 -32.07 8.15
N PRO A 49 -25.97 -32.88 9.24
CA PRO A 49 -26.68 -34.14 9.28
C PRO A 49 -28.17 -34.01 8.94
N THR A 50 -28.76 -32.84 9.14
CA THR A 50 -30.16 -32.52 8.80
C THR A 50 -30.40 -32.38 7.31
N GLY A 51 -29.35 -32.35 6.47
CA GLY A 51 -29.44 -32.03 5.05
C GLY A 51 -29.37 -30.51 4.69
N GLU A 52 -29.26 -29.66 5.71
CA GLU A 52 -29.11 -28.20 5.51
C GLU A 52 -27.67 -27.86 5.12
N VAL A 53 -27.54 -27.05 4.06
CA VAL A 53 -26.25 -26.42 3.69
C VAL A 53 -26.04 -25.19 4.54
N HIS A 54 -24.89 -25.08 5.19
CA HIS A 54 -24.60 -24.06 6.18
C HIS A 54 -23.23 -23.43 5.95
N ALA A 55 -23.17 -22.09 5.86
CA ALA A 55 -21.92 -21.33 5.89
C ALA A 55 -21.41 -21.34 7.35
N LEU A 56 -20.29 -22.04 7.58
CA LEU A 56 -19.69 -22.12 8.92
C LEU A 56 -18.89 -20.86 9.22
N ASP A 57 -18.21 -20.34 8.22
CA ASP A 57 -17.48 -19.08 8.26
C ASP A 57 -17.58 -18.37 6.92
N ALA A 58 -17.48 -17.04 6.93
CA ALA A 58 -17.49 -16.20 5.75
C ALA A 58 -16.51 -15.03 5.90
N LYS A 59 -15.84 -14.71 4.79
CA LYS A 59 -14.96 -13.55 4.69
C LYS A 59 -15.49 -12.63 3.59
N VAL A 60 -15.68 -11.36 3.95
CA VAL A 60 -16.10 -10.31 3.01
C VAL A 60 -15.11 -9.16 3.10
N THR A 61 -14.63 -8.70 1.95
CA THR A 61 -13.83 -7.48 1.83
C THR A 61 -14.59 -6.50 0.96
N LEU A 62 -14.86 -5.32 1.50
CA LEU A 62 -15.60 -4.25 0.82
C LEU A 62 -14.63 -3.40 0.00
N ASP A 63 -15.04 -2.98 -1.21
CA ASP A 63 -14.27 -2.04 -2.02
C ASP A 63 -14.29 -0.63 -1.40
N ALA A 64 -13.18 -0.21 -0.84
CA ALA A 64 -13.04 1.10 -0.22
C ALA A 64 -13.34 2.26 -1.19
N ASN A 65 -13.16 2.05 -2.51
CA ASN A 65 -13.49 3.05 -3.53
C ASN A 65 -15.00 3.25 -3.70
N ALA A 66 -15.82 2.29 -3.27
CA ALA A 66 -17.27 2.36 -3.30
C ALA A 66 -17.87 3.01 -2.03
N ALA A 67 -17.08 3.30 -1.03
CA ALA A 67 -17.53 3.81 0.28
C ALA A 67 -18.40 5.07 0.20
N PHE A 68 -18.21 5.91 -0.82
CA PHE A 68 -19.01 7.13 -1.01
C PHE A 68 -20.52 6.87 -1.21
N ARG A 69 -20.90 5.66 -1.63
CA ARG A 69 -22.31 5.25 -1.80
C ARG A 69 -22.80 4.30 -0.72
N HIS A 70 -21.96 4.01 0.29
CA HIS A 70 -22.26 3.13 1.41
C HIS A 70 -21.93 3.80 2.75
N PRO A 71 -22.71 4.83 3.16
CA PRO A 71 -22.47 5.52 4.43
C PRO A 71 -22.61 4.60 5.64
N GLU A 72 -23.37 3.51 5.53
CA GLU A 72 -23.52 2.48 6.58
C GLU A 72 -22.21 1.73 6.91
N TRP A 73 -21.21 1.78 6.02
CA TRP A 73 -19.92 1.13 6.27
C TRP A 73 -19.08 1.85 7.32
N ASP A 74 -19.40 3.08 7.68
CA ASP A 74 -18.68 3.82 8.71
C ASP A 74 -18.70 3.07 10.06
N GLU A 75 -19.78 2.33 10.36
CA GLU A 75 -19.88 1.48 11.56
C GLU A 75 -18.84 0.33 11.55
N TYR A 76 -18.49 -0.20 10.37
CA TYR A 76 -17.52 -1.29 10.24
C TYR A 76 -16.08 -0.79 10.31
N ARG A 77 -15.81 0.46 9.94
CA ARG A 77 -14.47 1.06 10.00
C ARG A 77 -13.96 1.21 11.42
N GLU A 78 -14.84 1.43 12.38
CA GLU A 78 -14.48 1.56 13.79
C GLU A 78 -13.99 0.24 14.40
N THR A 79 -14.34 -0.91 13.79
CA THR A 79 -13.93 -2.24 14.25
C THR A 79 -12.67 -2.77 13.55
N GLU A 80 -12.14 -2.04 12.56
CA GLU A 80 -10.95 -2.45 11.82
C GLU A 80 -9.69 -2.29 12.69
N GLU A 81 -9.02 -3.39 13.03
CA GLU A 81 -7.72 -3.38 13.72
C GLU A 81 -6.61 -2.93 12.76
N LEU A 82 -6.48 -1.64 12.55
CA LEU A 82 -5.38 -1.07 11.79
C LEU A 82 -4.12 -0.95 12.66
N ASP A 83 -2.96 -1.16 12.03
CA ASP A 83 -1.67 -0.75 12.59
C ASP A 83 -1.67 0.77 12.86
N GLU A 84 -1.03 1.19 13.97
CA GLU A 84 -0.98 2.62 14.36
C GLU A 84 -0.38 3.52 13.26
N ARG A 85 0.53 2.98 12.44
CA ARG A 85 1.13 3.70 11.30
C ARG A 85 0.13 3.86 10.16
N GLU A 86 -0.70 2.85 9.92
CA GLU A 86 -1.76 2.88 8.90
C GLU A 86 -2.86 3.86 9.31
N LYS A 87 -3.21 3.92 10.59
CA LYS A 87 -4.12 4.94 11.14
C LYS A 87 -3.57 6.34 10.92
N LEU A 88 -2.31 6.57 11.33
CA LEU A 88 -1.63 7.85 11.15
C LEU A 88 -1.56 8.27 9.67
N ALA A 89 -1.29 7.32 8.77
CA ALA A 89 -1.25 7.55 7.34
C ALA A 89 -2.64 7.92 6.78
N ARG A 90 -3.67 7.22 7.21
CA ARG A 90 -5.08 7.49 6.83
C ARG A 90 -5.53 8.89 7.27
N GLU A 91 -5.20 9.30 8.50
CA GLU A 91 -5.47 10.67 9.00
C GLU A 91 -4.79 11.75 8.14
N LYS A 92 -3.64 11.43 7.54
CA LYS A 92 -2.87 12.31 6.67
C LYS A 92 -3.21 12.16 5.17
N ASN A 93 -4.24 11.37 4.84
CA ASN A 93 -4.66 11.04 3.47
C ASN A 93 -3.53 10.41 2.62
N LEU A 94 -2.70 9.58 3.24
CA LEU A 94 -1.63 8.83 2.58
C LEU A 94 -2.04 7.39 2.33
N GLN A 95 -1.69 6.86 1.15
CA GLN A 95 -1.82 5.44 0.83
C GLN A 95 -0.60 4.68 1.36
N TYR A 96 -0.72 4.11 2.54
CA TYR A 96 0.35 3.42 3.24
C TYR A 96 -0.08 2.01 3.62
N ILE A 97 0.81 1.04 3.41
CA ILE A 97 0.67 -0.34 3.88
C ILE A 97 1.98 -0.73 4.56
N GLY A 98 1.90 -1.18 5.82
CA GLY A 98 3.05 -1.66 6.58
C GLY A 98 3.56 -3.02 6.07
N LEU A 99 4.89 -3.18 6.02
CA LEU A 99 5.58 -4.41 5.66
C LEU A 99 6.69 -4.71 6.69
N ASP A 100 7.30 -5.91 6.59
CA ASP A 100 8.27 -6.39 7.60
C ASP A 100 9.74 -6.10 7.28
N GLY A 101 10.02 -5.04 6.53
CA GLY A 101 11.39 -4.70 6.14
C GLY A 101 12.05 -3.61 7.00
N SER A 102 13.19 -3.11 6.50
CA SER A 102 13.99 -2.05 7.12
C SER A 102 14.27 -0.86 6.19
N VAL A 103 13.83 -0.92 4.95
CA VAL A 103 13.94 0.16 3.96
C VAL A 103 12.57 0.81 3.82
N GLY A 104 12.40 2.03 4.33
CA GLY A 104 11.19 2.82 4.13
C GLY A 104 11.09 3.28 2.68
N ILE A 105 9.92 3.19 2.06
CA ILE A 105 9.70 3.53 0.64
C ILE A 105 8.74 4.71 0.53
N ILE A 106 9.10 5.69 -0.29
CA ILE A 106 8.20 6.74 -0.78
C ILE A 106 8.34 6.79 -2.30
N ALA A 107 7.24 6.69 -3.04
CA ALA A 107 7.23 6.86 -4.48
C ALA A 107 5.98 7.62 -4.94
N ASN A 108 6.02 8.19 -6.14
CA ASN A 108 4.87 8.84 -6.75
C ASN A 108 4.26 7.94 -7.83
N GLY A 109 3.10 7.40 -7.52
CA GLY A 109 2.35 6.44 -8.33
C GLY A 109 2.55 5.00 -7.89
N ALA A 110 1.44 4.27 -7.76
CA ALA A 110 1.41 2.90 -7.25
C ALA A 110 2.32 1.94 -8.03
N GLY A 111 2.36 2.05 -9.37
CA GLY A 111 3.23 1.22 -10.21
C GLY A 111 4.72 1.45 -9.92
N LEU A 112 5.14 2.70 -9.71
CA LEU A 112 6.52 3.01 -9.33
C LEU A 112 6.84 2.54 -7.92
N ALA A 113 5.90 2.69 -6.98
CA ALA A 113 6.05 2.18 -5.62
C ALA A 113 6.27 0.66 -5.64
N MET A 114 5.42 -0.10 -6.33
CA MET A 114 5.56 -1.57 -6.47
C MET A 114 6.89 -1.96 -7.12
N SER A 115 7.27 -1.33 -8.23
CA SER A 115 8.56 -1.58 -8.89
C SER A 115 9.74 -1.26 -7.98
N THR A 116 9.61 -0.25 -7.11
CA THR A 116 10.65 0.10 -6.13
C THR A 116 10.81 -0.99 -5.07
N LEU A 117 9.69 -1.57 -4.59
CA LEU A 117 9.73 -2.72 -3.68
C LEU A 117 10.44 -3.92 -4.34
N ASP A 118 10.12 -4.22 -5.60
CA ASP A 118 10.73 -5.32 -6.34
C ASP A 118 12.25 -5.14 -6.49
N VAL A 119 12.69 -3.92 -6.85
CA VAL A 119 14.12 -3.63 -6.99
C VAL A 119 14.85 -3.69 -5.64
N VAL A 120 14.23 -3.23 -4.54
CA VAL A 120 14.80 -3.39 -3.19
C VAL A 120 14.98 -4.87 -2.84
N ASN A 121 13.98 -5.72 -3.14
CA ASN A 121 14.09 -7.17 -2.95
C ASN A 121 15.17 -7.77 -3.82
N GLN A 122 15.27 -7.39 -5.10
CA GLN A 122 16.27 -7.88 -6.05
C GLN A 122 17.71 -7.63 -5.57
N VAL A 123 17.96 -6.51 -4.88
CA VAL A 123 19.27 -6.18 -4.32
C VAL A 123 19.50 -6.70 -2.90
N GLY A 124 18.62 -7.59 -2.43
CA GLY A 124 18.76 -8.30 -1.15
C GLY A 124 18.23 -7.55 0.07
N GLY A 125 17.47 -6.48 -0.12
CA GLY A 125 16.79 -5.76 0.96
C GLY A 125 15.35 -6.21 1.19
N LYS A 126 14.70 -5.58 2.18
CA LYS A 126 13.26 -5.74 2.43
C LYS A 126 12.64 -4.37 2.70
N ALA A 127 11.57 -4.06 1.98
CA ALA A 127 10.80 -2.84 2.18
C ALA A 127 10.01 -2.90 3.50
N ALA A 128 10.01 -1.78 4.23
CA ALA A 128 9.26 -1.63 5.48
C ALA A 128 7.80 -1.23 5.24
N ASN A 129 7.51 -0.71 4.06
CA ASN A 129 6.18 -0.24 3.68
C ASN A 129 6.03 -0.09 2.17
N PHE A 130 4.78 -0.06 1.73
CA PHE A 130 4.36 0.58 0.49
C PHE A 130 3.86 1.99 0.86
N LEU A 131 4.24 3.02 0.11
CA LEU A 131 3.67 4.36 0.23
C LEU A 131 3.70 5.07 -1.13
N ASP A 132 2.51 5.42 -1.60
CA ASP A 132 2.29 6.22 -2.80
C ASP A 132 1.82 7.63 -2.41
N ILE A 133 2.60 8.64 -2.80
CA ILE A 133 2.25 10.05 -2.54
C ILE A 133 1.44 10.69 -3.68
N GLY A 134 1.09 9.91 -4.71
CA GLY A 134 0.35 10.41 -5.86
C GLY A 134 1.07 11.49 -6.67
N GLY A 135 0.32 12.32 -7.38
CA GLY A 135 0.84 13.32 -8.34
C GLY A 135 1.10 14.72 -7.78
N GLY A 136 0.97 14.97 -6.49
CA GLY A 136 0.99 16.31 -5.89
C GLY A 136 1.96 16.48 -4.73
N ALA A 137 3.23 16.08 -4.88
CA ALA A 137 4.22 16.13 -3.80
C ALA A 137 4.62 17.58 -3.44
N ASN A 138 3.97 18.14 -2.43
CA ASN A 138 4.31 19.40 -1.77
C ASN A 138 5.00 19.17 -0.41
N ALA A 139 5.38 20.24 0.29
CA ALA A 139 6.08 20.16 1.56
C ALA A 139 5.24 19.50 2.67
N GLU A 140 3.93 19.75 2.71
CA GLU A 140 3.02 19.16 3.69
C GLU A 140 2.90 17.66 3.51
N LEU A 141 2.71 17.21 2.27
CA LEU A 141 2.60 15.78 1.93
C LEU A 141 3.90 15.03 2.22
N MET A 142 5.05 15.63 1.84
CA MET A 142 6.37 15.04 2.14
C MET A 142 6.65 14.99 3.64
N THR A 143 6.25 16.02 4.40
CA THR A 143 6.34 16.01 5.86
C THR A 143 5.51 14.87 6.45
N ALA A 144 4.25 14.77 6.04
CA ALA A 144 3.35 13.70 6.48
C ALA A 144 3.91 12.31 6.16
N ALA A 145 4.41 12.10 4.93
CA ALA A 145 5.00 10.82 4.51
C ALA A 145 6.24 10.45 5.35
N LEU A 146 7.13 11.42 5.58
CA LEU A 146 8.33 11.22 6.41
C LEU A 146 7.99 10.98 7.88
N GLU A 147 6.98 11.62 8.44
CA GLU A 147 6.51 11.37 9.81
C GLU A 147 5.98 9.95 9.97
N VAL A 148 5.13 9.48 9.03
CA VAL A 148 4.60 8.12 9.06
C VAL A 148 5.73 7.08 8.99
N ILE A 149 6.66 7.21 8.05
CA ILE A 149 7.80 6.28 7.94
C ILE A 149 8.71 6.38 9.16
N ASN A 150 8.96 7.58 9.68
CA ASN A 150 9.82 7.78 10.86
C ASN A 150 9.19 7.25 12.16
N SER A 151 7.88 7.00 12.21
CA SER A 151 7.22 6.34 13.34
C SER A 151 7.60 4.86 13.45
N ASP A 152 7.96 4.20 12.35
CA ASP A 152 8.44 2.82 12.36
C ASP A 152 9.90 2.72 12.82
N THR A 153 10.10 2.15 13.99
CA THR A 153 11.45 1.97 14.59
C THR A 153 12.33 0.95 13.85
N LYS A 154 11.73 0.10 13.01
CA LYS A 154 12.46 -0.88 12.19
C LYS A 154 13.14 -0.23 10.98
N VAL A 155 12.70 0.95 10.55
CA VAL A 155 13.25 1.65 9.39
C VAL A 155 14.66 2.16 9.70
N LYS A 156 15.63 1.75 8.87
CA LYS A 156 17.05 2.10 8.99
C LYS A 156 17.56 2.95 7.83
N SER A 157 16.85 2.96 6.71
CA SER A 157 17.07 3.86 5.57
C SER A 157 15.73 4.19 4.93
N ILE A 158 15.62 5.33 4.25
CA ILE A 158 14.41 5.75 3.53
C ILE A 158 14.80 5.91 2.05
N PHE A 159 14.14 5.18 1.17
CA PHE A 159 14.31 5.31 -0.27
C PHE A 159 13.14 6.11 -0.86
N ILE A 160 13.43 7.32 -1.33
CA ILE A 160 12.49 8.19 -2.05
C ILE A 160 12.75 8.04 -3.55
N ASN A 161 11.81 7.46 -4.29
CA ASN A 161 11.91 7.24 -5.71
C ASN A 161 10.84 8.04 -6.46
N ILE A 162 11.25 9.09 -7.14
CA ILE A 162 10.35 9.99 -7.85
C ILE A 162 10.64 9.95 -9.35
N PHE A 163 9.57 9.74 -10.12
CA PHE A 163 9.58 9.97 -11.56
C PHE A 163 8.64 11.13 -11.90
N GLY A 164 9.22 12.25 -12.31
CA GLY A 164 8.47 13.44 -12.69
C GLY A 164 7.70 13.24 -14.00
N GLY A 165 6.40 13.49 -13.93
CA GLY A 165 5.50 13.63 -15.05
C GLY A 165 4.71 14.92 -14.84
N ILE A 166 3.45 14.80 -14.41
CA ILE A 166 2.65 15.93 -13.86
C ILE A 166 3.32 16.45 -12.58
N THR A 167 3.83 15.56 -11.74
CA THR A 167 4.68 15.89 -10.59
C THR A 167 6.03 16.41 -11.08
N ARG A 168 6.45 17.58 -10.60
CA ARG A 168 7.71 18.21 -11.00
C ARG A 168 8.79 17.93 -9.96
N GLY A 169 9.97 17.50 -10.44
CA GLY A 169 11.09 17.14 -9.57
C GLY A 169 11.63 18.29 -8.72
N ASP A 170 11.58 19.54 -9.21
CA ASP A 170 11.97 20.73 -8.46
C ASP A 170 11.01 21.03 -7.29
N GLU A 171 9.70 20.84 -7.46
CA GLU A 171 8.72 21.02 -6.39
C GLU A 171 8.85 19.91 -5.32
N VAL A 172 9.06 18.67 -5.75
CA VAL A 172 9.35 17.56 -4.84
C VAL A 172 10.61 17.83 -4.03
N ALA A 173 11.68 18.28 -4.67
CA ALA A 173 12.95 18.58 -3.99
C ALA A 173 12.77 19.66 -2.93
N LYS A 174 12.05 20.76 -3.24
CA LYS A 174 11.70 21.80 -2.26
C LYS A 174 10.92 21.22 -1.08
N GLY A 175 9.90 20.37 -1.39
CA GLY A 175 9.09 19.70 -0.39
C GLY A 175 9.92 18.83 0.56
N ILE A 176 10.85 18.04 0.03
CA ILE A 176 11.75 17.19 0.82
C ILE A 176 12.67 18.03 1.71
N VAL A 177 13.32 19.05 1.15
CA VAL A 177 14.22 19.93 1.91
C VAL A 177 13.49 20.63 3.05
N GLU A 178 12.27 21.08 2.82
CA GLU A 178 11.45 21.72 3.85
C GLU A 178 10.96 20.70 4.90
N ALA A 179 10.52 19.52 4.47
CA ALA A 179 10.12 18.45 5.38
C ALA A 179 11.26 17.99 6.30
N MET A 180 12.49 17.90 5.79
CA MET A 180 13.67 17.54 6.58
C MET A 180 14.04 18.59 7.65
N LYS A 181 13.59 19.83 7.50
CA LYS A 181 13.75 20.84 8.57
C LYS A 181 12.73 20.65 9.69
N ARG A 182 11.55 20.09 9.37
CA ARG A 182 10.43 19.91 10.30
C ARG A 182 10.49 18.57 11.02
N VAL A 183 10.95 17.53 10.33
CA VAL A 183 10.98 16.15 10.85
C VAL A 183 12.41 15.76 11.23
N LYS A 184 12.64 15.45 12.49
CA LYS A 184 13.93 14.89 12.94
C LYS A 184 13.98 13.41 12.56
N LEU A 185 14.57 13.12 11.41
CA LEU A 185 14.69 11.75 10.91
C LEU A 185 15.71 10.93 11.68
N ARG A 186 15.41 9.67 11.94
CA ARG A 186 16.30 8.66 12.53
C ARG A 186 17.12 7.92 11.50
N ALA A 187 16.60 7.84 10.28
CA ALA A 187 17.22 7.10 9.18
C ALA A 187 17.62 8.05 8.05
N PRO A 188 18.76 7.81 7.38
CA PRO A 188 19.17 8.56 6.20
C PRO A 188 18.21 8.35 5.02
N ILE A 189 18.11 9.36 4.17
CA ILE A 189 17.36 9.30 2.92
C ILE A 189 18.30 9.00 1.76
N VAL A 190 17.92 8.05 0.91
CA VAL A 190 18.46 7.89 -0.44
C VAL A 190 17.38 8.34 -1.42
N ILE A 191 17.70 9.26 -2.32
CA ILE A 191 16.75 9.82 -3.27
C ILE A 191 17.18 9.59 -4.71
N ARG A 192 16.20 9.20 -5.54
CA ARG A 192 16.30 9.26 -6.99
C ARG A 192 15.20 10.18 -7.52
N LEU A 193 15.62 11.21 -8.23
CA LEU A 193 14.75 12.10 -8.98
C LEU A 193 15.02 11.93 -10.47
N ASP A 194 13.97 11.65 -11.24
CA ASP A 194 14.04 11.54 -12.70
C ASP A 194 12.76 12.11 -13.34
N GLY A 195 12.76 12.29 -14.66
CA GLY A 195 11.64 12.89 -15.39
C GLY A 195 11.62 14.41 -15.34
N THR A 196 10.44 15.02 -15.35
CA THR A 196 10.24 16.47 -15.47
C THR A 196 10.92 17.25 -14.35
N ASN A 197 11.78 18.20 -14.69
CA ASN A 197 12.58 19.07 -13.81
C ASN A 197 13.44 18.30 -12.78
N ALA A 198 13.89 17.10 -13.13
CA ALA A 198 14.74 16.30 -12.24
C ALA A 198 16.13 16.93 -12.04
N THR A 199 16.67 17.60 -13.05
CA THR A 199 17.97 18.28 -12.96
C THR A 199 17.91 19.44 -11.99
N GLU A 200 16.88 20.27 -12.09
CA GLU A 200 16.60 21.38 -11.18
C GLU A 200 16.37 20.87 -9.75
N GLY A 201 15.60 19.79 -9.61
CA GLY A 201 15.36 19.14 -8.32
C GLY A 201 16.65 18.65 -7.65
N ARG A 202 17.52 18.00 -8.41
CA ARG A 202 18.85 17.57 -7.90
C ARG A 202 19.72 18.75 -7.49
N ALA A 203 19.68 19.86 -8.26
CA ALA A 203 20.40 21.08 -7.91
C ALA A 203 19.89 21.71 -6.60
N ILE A 204 18.57 21.73 -6.38
CA ILE A 204 17.96 22.19 -5.12
C ILE A 204 18.44 21.35 -3.93
N ILE A 205 18.43 20.03 -4.06
CA ILE A 205 18.91 19.11 -3.01
C ILE A 205 20.40 19.35 -2.72
N ALA A 206 21.24 19.49 -3.75
CA ALA A 206 22.66 19.74 -3.57
C ALA A 206 22.94 21.08 -2.90
N ALA A 207 22.13 22.12 -3.21
CA ALA A 207 22.26 23.46 -2.61
C ALA A 207 21.70 23.56 -1.20
N ALA A 208 20.95 22.57 -0.71
CA ALA A 208 20.30 22.61 0.60
C ALA A 208 21.25 22.53 1.79
N GLY A 209 22.53 22.20 1.58
CA GLY A 209 23.53 22.08 2.64
C GLY A 209 23.30 20.92 3.60
N ILE A 210 22.48 19.94 3.21
CA ILE A 210 22.22 18.73 4.00
C ILE A 210 23.41 17.80 3.87
N ALA A 211 23.89 17.28 5.00
CA ALA A 211 25.03 16.37 5.00
C ALA A 211 24.75 15.11 4.16
N GLU A 212 25.74 14.65 3.36
CA GLU A 212 25.60 13.46 2.52
C GLU A 212 25.29 12.20 3.35
N SER A 213 25.66 12.20 4.63
CA SER A 213 25.27 11.13 5.57
C SER A 213 23.77 11.09 5.89
N GLN A 214 23.03 12.15 5.59
CA GLN A 214 21.59 12.26 5.84
C GLN A 214 20.74 12.21 4.56
N LEU A 215 21.28 12.70 3.43
CA LEU A 215 20.56 12.75 2.14
C LEU A 215 21.52 12.43 1.00
N ILE A 216 21.31 11.29 0.36
CA ILE A 216 22.17 10.72 -0.68
C ILE A 216 21.39 10.71 -1.98
N SER A 217 21.86 11.43 -3.00
CA SER A 217 21.26 11.41 -4.34
C SER A 217 21.90 10.34 -5.21
N ARG A 218 21.08 9.61 -5.99
CA ARG A 218 21.53 8.61 -6.97
C ARG A 218 20.82 8.82 -8.30
N SER A 219 21.50 8.41 -9.38
CA SER A 219 21.02 8.68 -10.74
C SER A 219 20.00 7.64 -11.20
N THR A 220 20.16 6.39 -10.80
CA THR A 220 19.30 5.28 -11.20
C THR A 220 18.57 4.66 -10.03
N MET A 221 17.41 4.03 -10.30
CA MET A 221 16.64 3.33 -9.29
C MET A 221 17.44 2.18 -8.66
N LEU A 222 18.23 1.47 -9.47
CA LEU A 222 19.04 0.34 -8.99
C LEU A 222 20.17 0.79 -8.05
N GLU A 223 20.88 1.88 -8.39
CA GLU A 223 21.90 2.47 -7.51
C GLU A 223 21.30 2.98 -6.20
N ALA A 224 20.15 3.63 -6.28
CA ALA A 224 19.46 4.13 -5.11
C ALA A 224 19.01 2.98 -4.19
N ALA A 225 18.42 1.93 -4.74
CA ALA A 225 18.03 0.75 -3.99
C ALA A 225 19.24 0.07 -3.31
N ARG A 226 20.36 -0.13 -4.02
CA ARG A 226 21.59 -0.67 -3.45
C ARG A 226 22.10 0.18 -2.30
N SER A 227 22.17 1.52 -2.49
CA SER A 227 22.61 2.43 -1.43
C SER A 227 21.69 2.37 -0.20
N ALA A 228 20.38 2.32 -0.39
CA ALA A 228 19.41 2.23 0.71
C ALA A 228 19.56 0.89 1.48
N VAL A 229 19.71 -0.21 0.76
CA VAL A 229 19.90 -1.55 1.36
C VAL A 229 21.23 -1.66 2.11
N GLU A 230 22.32 -1.13 1.56
CA GLU A 230 23.63 -1.07 2.24
C GLU A 230 23.54 -0.28 3.55
N ILE A 231 22.86 0.86 3.55
CA ILE A 231 22.66 1.67 4.76
C ILE A 231 21.83 0.90 5.78
N ALA A 232 20.75 0.27 5.36
CA ALA A 232 19.89 -0.52 6.23
C ALA A 232 20.57 -1.76 6.82
N GLY A 233 21.58 -2.31 6.13
CA GLY A 233 22.39 -3.45 6.57
C GLY A 233 23.53 -3.10 7.53
N LYS A 234 23.93 -1.84 7.63
CA LYS A 234 24.95 -1.38 8.59
C LYS A 234 24.36 -1.41 10.00
N LYS A 235 25.00 -2.20 10.90
CA LYS A 235 24.62 -2.31 12.31
C LYS A 235 25.06 -1.07 13.09
#